data_a9f7b906e844d4c9d0f64a7b40a98f74
#
_entry.id   a9f7b906e844d4c9d0f64a7b40a98f74
#
_cell.length_a   1.000
_cell.length_b   1.000
_cell.length_c   1.000
_cell.angle_alpha   90.00
_cell.angle_beta   90.00
_cell.angle_gamma   90.00
#
_symmetry.space_group_name_H-M   'P 1'
#
loop_
_entity.id
_entity.type
_entity.pdbx_description
1 polymer ?
#
loop_
_entity_poly.entity_id
_entity_poly.type
_entity_poly.pdbx_seq_one_letter_code
_entity_poly.pdbx_strand_id
1 'polypeptide(L)'
;AATLYNILGIDPPFAVDGFEQDPLDGVSMAYSFDDATAVGQKKVQYFDIYGSRGVYQDGWFACAFGPREPWNRMGAKITEWNPDKDQWELYDLTKDFSQANHLAAAMPEKLQAMKDTFTMQATENKVFPVGGAFYTSALHPEEIRSSTLTEWTFFPGQTRIPESMAPKFVSG
;
A
#
# COMPACT_ATOMS: atom_id res chain seq x y z
N ALA A 1 -12.62 9.25 2.65
CA ALA A 1 -12.72 10.40 3.59
C ALA A 1 -12.76 11.73 2.81
N ALA A 2 -11.78 12.03 1.93
CA ALA A 2 -11.67 13.33 1.25
C ALA A 2 -12.98 13.80 0.57
N THR A 3 -13.66 12.92 -0.14
CA THR A 3 -14.93 13.25 -0.80
C THR A 3 -16.02 13.62 0.21
N LEU A 4 -16.13 12.91 1.33
CA LEU A 4 -17.12 13.20 2.37
C LEU A 4 -16.88 14.55 3.02
N TYR A 5 -15.65 14.87 3.38
CA TYR A 5 -15.30 16.19 3.90
C TYR A 5 -15.68 17.29 2.92
N ASN A 6 -15.35 17.11 1.63
CA ASN A 6 -15.62 18.10 0.60
C ASN A 6 -17.13 18.34 0.39
N ILE A 7 -17.95 17.28 0.26
CA ILE A 7 -19.40 17.44 0.03
C ILE A 7 -20.17 17.97 1.24
N LEU A 8 -19.65 17.71 2.46
CA LEU A 8 -20.24 18.22 3.69
C LEU A 8 -19.76 19.63 4.05
N GLY A 9 -18.78 20.15 3.31
CA GLY A 9 -18.18 21.46 3.60
C GLY A 9 -17.46 21.50 4.96
N ILE A 10 -16.89 20.37 5.39
CA ILE A 10 -16.18 20.23 6.68
C ILE A 10 -14.70 20.06 6.38
N ASP A 11 -13.87 20.86 7.02
CA ASP A 11 -12.42 20.67 6.96
C ASP A 11 -12.00 19.46 7.81
N PRO A 12 -11.10 18.60 7.31
CA PRO A 12 -10.53 17.54 8.12
C PRO A 12 -9.80 18.13 9.33
N PRO A 13 -9.94 17.52 10.53
CA PRO A 13 -9.30 18.04 11.71
C PRO A 13 -7.77 17.98 11.58
N PHE A 14 -7.08 19.08 11.87
CA PHE A 14 -5.62 19.11 11.94
C PHE A 14 -5.09 18.27 13.11
N ALA A 15 -5.79 18.24 14.21
CA ALA A 15 -5.44 17.45 15.38
C ALA A 15 -6.67 16.83 16.04
N VAL A 16 -6.53 15.63 16.61
CA VAL A 16 -7.54 14.93 17.39
C VAL A 16 -6.93 14.58 18.75
N ASP A 17 -7.58 14.99 19.83
CA ASP A 17 -7.12 14.77 21.22
C ASP A 17 -5.66 15.23 21.48
N GLY A 18 -5.25 16.30 20.79
CA GLY A 18 -3.91 16.87 20.91
C GLY A 18 -2.85 16.21 20.00
N PHE A 19 -3.22 15.22 19.20
CA PHE A 19 -2.34 14.57 18.24
C PHE A 19 -2.59 15.10 16.83
N GLU A 20 -1.53 15.61 16.20
CA GLU A 20 -1.55 16.02 14.81
C GLU A 20 -1.88 14.83 13.89
N GLN A 21 -2.78 15.06 12.94
CA GLN A 21 -3.22 14.03 12.00
C GLN A 21 -2.38 14.08 10.73
N ASP A 22 -2.05 12.90 10.18
CA ASP A 22 -1.46 12.83 8.86
C ASP A 22 -2.44 13.41 7.81
N PRO A 23 -1.96 14.11 6.78
CA PRO A 23 -2.80 14.64 5.72
C PRO A 23 -3.54 13.52 4.98
N LEU A 24 -4.69 13.84 4.40
CA LEU A 24 -5.45 12.89 3.60
C LEU A 24 -4.76 12.64 2.25
N ASP A 25 -4.35 11.40 1.98
CA ASP A 25 -3.77 10.99 0.69
C ASP A 25 -4.79 10.96 -0.45
N GLY A 26 -6.06 10.85 -0.11
CA GLY A 26 -7.16 10.76 -1.07
C GLY A 26 -7.52 12.11 -1.66
N VAL A 27 -7.90 12.11 -2.94
CA VAL A 27 -8.48 13.26 -3.64
C VAL A 27 -9.99 13.14 -3.61
N SER A 28 -10.72 14.27 -3.41
CA SER A 28 -12.17 14.27 -3.51
C SER A 28 -12.62 13.89 -4.91
N MET A 29 -13.67 13.08 -5.01
CA MET A 29 -14.31 12.69 -6.26
C MET A 29 -15.56 13.51 -6.56
N ALA A 30 -15.88 14.54 -5.75
CA ALA A 30 -17.08 15.34 -5.92
C ALA A 30 -17.16 16.02 -7.31
N TYR A 31 -16.02 16.35 -7.90
CA TYR A 31 -15.93 16.92 -9.26
C TYR A 31 -16.54 16.03 -10.35
N SER A 32 -16.69 14.73 -10.12
CA SER A 32 -17.20 13.77 -11.11
C SER A 32 -18.68 13.41 -10.91
N PHE A 33 -19.37 13.95 -9.91
CA PHE A 33 -20.73 13.53 -9.59
C PHE A 33 -21.75 13.92 -10.68
N ASP A 34 -21.59 15.09 -11.25
CA ASP A 34 -22.46 15.62 -12.27
C ASP A 34 -21.82 15.68 -13.67
N ASP A 35 -20.58 15.14 -13.80
CA ASP A 35 -19.84 15.12 -15.06
C ASP A 35 -19.17 13.76 -15.27
N ALA A 36 -19.80 12.91 -16.08
CA ALA A 36 -19.28 11.59 -16.46
C ALA A 36 -18.00 11.66 -17.32
N THR A 37 -17.66 12.83 -17.85
CA THR A 37 -16.47 13.07 -18.67
C THR A 37 -15.34 13.72 -17.89
N ALA A 38 -15.53 13.97 -16.59
CA ALA A 38 -14.56 14.62 -15.73
C ALA A 38 -13.24 13.88 -15.71
N VAL A 39 -12.16 14.61 -15.93
CA VAL A 39 -10.81 14.04 -15.91
C VAL A 39 -10.41 13.70 -14.48
N GLY A 40 -9.96 12.47 -14.24
CA GLY A 40 -9.51 12.00 -12.94
C GLY A 40 -8.39 12.89 -12.36
N GLN A 41 -8.57 13.35 -11.12
CA GLN A 41 -7.60 14.22 -10.44
C GLN A 41 -6.49 13.43 -9.75
N LYS A 42 -6.73 12.19 -9.33
CA LYS A 42 -5.70 11.31 -8.78
C LYS A 42 -4.86 10.73 -9.92
N LYS A 43 -3.66 11.27 -10.10
CA LYS A 43 -2.77 10.91 -11.21
C LYS A 43 -1.84 9.76 -10.89
N VAL A 44 -1.48 9.60 -9.64
CA VAL A 44 -0.59 8.56 -9.16
C VAL A 44 -1.25 7.85 -7.99
N GLN A 45 -1.21 6.51 -8.01
CA GLN A 45 -1.64 5.68 -6.90
C GLN A 45 -0.76 4.44 -6.82
N TYR A 46 -0.10 4.24 -5.68
CA TYR A 46 0.57 2.98 -5.39
C TYR A 46 -0.37 2.00 -4.69
N PHE A 47 -0.04 0.73 -4.80
CA PHE A 47 -0.74 -0.37 -4.16
C PHE A 47 0.29 -1.32 -3.55
N ASP A 48 0.04 -1.79 -2.34
CA ASP A 48 0.80 -2.88 -1.71
C ASP A 48 -0.15 -3.74 -0.87
N ILE A 49 -0.06 -5.05 -1.06
CA ILE A 49 -0.75 -6.03 -0.24
C ILE A 49 0.01 -7.35 -0.23
N TYR A 50 0.49 -7.76 0.94
CA TYR A 50 1.23 -9.01 1.14
C TYR A 50 2.42 -9.20 0.18
N GLY A 51 3.11 -8.11 -0.16
CA GLY A 51 4.22 -8.09 -1.10
C GLY A 51 3.83 -7.99 -2.58
N SER A 52 2.57 -8.25 -2.94
CA SER A 52 2.05 -7.89 -4.26
C SER A 52 1.89 -6.39 -4.32
N ARG A 53 2.51 -5.77 -5.31
CA ARG A 53 2.62 -4.32 -5.38
C ARG A 53 2.46 -3.79 -6.79
N GLY A 54 2.07 -2.54 -6.87
CA GLY A 54 1.90 -1.88 -8.16
C GLY A 54 1.79 -0.38 -8.03
N VAL A 55 1.89 0.29 -9.16
CA VAL A 55 1.68 1.73 -9.28
C VAL A 55 0.91 2.04 -10.55
N TYR A 56 -0.10 2.85 -10.40
CA TYR A 56 -0.81 3.51 -11.51
C TYR A 56 -0.26 4.93 -11.67
N GLN A 57 -0.03 5.33 -12.91
CA GLN A 57 0.31 6.71 -13.26
C GLN A 57 -0.18 7.04 -14.66
N ASP A 58 -1.11 8.01 -14.78
CA ASP A 58 -1.57 8.57 -16.05
C ASP A 58 -1.93 7.52 -17.12
N GLY A 59 -2.72 6.51 -16.75
CA GLY A 59 -3.15 5.45 -17.65
C GLY A 59 -2.17 4.27 -17.78
N TRP A 60 -1.00 4.35 -17.18
CA TRP A 60 -0.05 3.24 -17.11
C TRP A 60 -0.16 2.50 -15.78
N PHE A 61 0.06 1.20 -15.81
CA PHE A 61 0.11 0.38 -14.63
C PHE A 61 1.34 -0.53 -14.66
N ALA A 62 2.16 -0.45 -13.62
CA ALA A 62 3.26 -1.38 -13.40
C ALA A 62 3.01 -2.16 -12.12
N CYS A 63 3.24 -3.47 -12.13
CA CYS A 63 3.00 -4.32 -10.97
C CYS A 63 3.96 -5.48 -10.88
N ALA A 64 4.08 -6.05 -9.68
CA ALA A 64 4.77 -7.30 -9.41
C ALA A 64 3.99 -8.11 -8.39
N PHE A 65 3.90 -9.42 -8.61
CA PHE A 65 3.31 -10.32 -7.64
C PHE A 65 4.28 -10.60 -6.50
N GLY A 66 3.76 -10.59 -5.30
CA GLY A 66 4.45 -11.07 -4.12
C GLY A 66 4.38 -12.59 -3.99
N PRO A 67 4.83 -13.14 -2.87
CA PRO A 67 4.92 -14.59 -2.66
C PRO A 67 3.55 -15.27 -2.57
N ARG A 68 2.49 -14.50 -2.31
CA ARG A 68 1.14 -15.02 -2.17
C ARG A 68 0.30 -14.70 -3.39
N GLU A 69 0.22 -15.65 -4.29
CA GLU A 69 -0.66 -15.55 -5.45
C GLU A 69 -2.13 -15.75 -5.05
N PRO A 70 -3.08 -14.95 -5.57
CA PRO A 70 -4.50 -15.07 -5.25
C PRO A 70 -5.11 -16.45 -5.56
N TRP A 71 -4.58 -17.11 -6.59
CA TRP A 71 -5.02 -18.43 -7.05
C TRP A 71 -4.26 -19.59 -6.40
N ASN A 72 -3.15 -19.33 -5.70
CA ASN A 72 -2.32 -20.35 -5.05
C ASN A 72 -1.99 -19.95 -3.62
N ARG A 73 -2.99 -19.95 -2.76
CA ARG A 73 -2.90 -19.46 -1.37
C ARG A 73 -1.94 -20.27 -0.49
N MET A 74 -1.66 -21.52 -0.83
CA MET A 74 -0.87 -22.46 -0.03
C MET A 74 0.48 -22.81 -0.63
N GLY A 75 0.74 -22.43 -1.88
CA GLY A 75 1.94 -22.83 -2.62
C GLY A 75 3.10 -21.86 -2.55
N ALA A 76 2.93 -20.75 -1.85
CA ALA A 76 3.97 -19.73 -1.80
C ALA A 76 5.15 -20.19 -0.95
N LYS A 77 6.33 -20.23 -1.54
CA LYS A 77 7.62 -20.39 -0.83
C LYS A 77 8.04 -19.06 -0.19
N ILE A 78 7.31 -18.70 0.84
CA ILE A 78 7.41 -17.42 1.51
C ILE A 78 8.77 -17.20 2.15
N THR A 79 9.36 -18.27 2.67
CA THR A 79 10.66 -18.24 3.33
C THR A 79 11.84 -17.98 2.39
N GLU A 80 11.63 -18.13 1.08
CA GLU A 80 12.65 -17.94 0.06
C GLU A 80 12.38 -16.70 -0.80
N TRP A 81 11.30 -15.97 -0.52
CA TRP A 81 10.93 -14.83 -1.33
C TRP A 81 11.88 -13.64 -1.11
N ASN A 82 12.25 -13.03 -2.23
CA ASN A 82 13.03 -11.81 -2.26
C ASN A 82 12.37 -10.82 -3.22
N PRO A 83 11.85 -9.69 -2.74
CA PRO A 83 11.16 -8.70 -3.56
C PRO A 83 12.02 -8.10 -4.68
N ASP A 84 13.36 -8.10 -4.52
CA ASP A 84 14.27 -7.57 -5.54
C ASP A 84 14.37 -8.48 -6.77
N LYS A 85 13.96 -9.74 -6.63
CA LYS A 85 13.95 -10.72 -7.72
C LYS A 85 12.60 -10.83 -8.43
N ASP A 86 11.59 -10.14 -7.96
CA ASP A 86 10.27 -10.19 -8.56
C ASP A 86 10.28 -9.58 -9.97
N GLN A 87 9.58 -10.26 -10.87
CA GLN A 87 9.40 -9.75 -12.21
C GLN A 87 8.28 -8.71 -12.22
N TRP A 88 8.60 -7.53 -12.72
CA TRP A 88 7.64 -6.49 -12.91
C TRP A 88 7.01 -6.56 -14.29
N GLU A 89 5.73 -6.31 -14.34
CA GLU A 89 4.93 -6.20 -15.55
C GLU A 89 4.55 -4.73 -15.79
N LEU A 90 4.28 -4.37 -17.04
CA LEU A 90 3.91 -3.02 -17.45
C LEU A 90 2.75 -3.08 -18.44
N TYR A 91 1.74 -2.23 -18.22
CA TYR A 91 0.53 -2.18 -19.05
C TYR A 91 0.13 -0.75 -19.39
N ASP A 92 -0.33 -0.51 -20.61
CA ASP A 92 -0.96 0.72 -21.07
C ASP A 92 -2.50 0.54 -20.98
N LEU A 93 -3.08 0.94 -19.86
CA LEU A 93 -4.52 0.78 -19.60
C LEU A 93 -5.40 1.62 -20.51
N THR A 94 -4.84 2.60 -21.22
CA THR A 94 -5.59 3.41 -22.20
C THR A 94 -5.89 2.60 -23.45
N LYS A 95 -5.12 1.56 -23.74
CA LYS A 95 -5.27 0.69 -24.92
C LYS A 95 -5.63 -0.75 -24.57
N ASP A 96 -5.18 -1.20 -23.40
CA ASP A 96 -5.36 -2.56 -22.92
C ASP A 96 -5.78 -2.57 -21.44
N PHE A 97 -7.05 -2.22 -21.20
CA PHE A 97 -7.62 -2.22 -19.86
C PHE A 97 -7.63 -3.62 -19.21
N SER A 98 -7.68 -4.66 -20.05
CA SER A 98 -7.66 -6.07 -19.59
C SER A 98 -6.30 -6.59 -19.15
N GLN A 99 -5.22 -5.82 -19.39
CA GLN A 99 -3.85 -6.21 -19.08
C GLN A 99 -3.43 -7.53 -19.76
N ALA A 100 -3.86 -7.72 -21.01
CA ALA A 100 -3.53 -8.91 -21.81
C ALA A 100 -2.14 -8.83 -22.44
N ASN A 101 -1.61 -7.62 -22.65
CA ASN A 101 -0.35 -7.39 -23.36
C ASN A 101 0.68 -6.71 -22.46
N HIS A 102 1.54 -7.50 -21.90
CA HIS A 102 2.63 -7.06 -21.03
C HIS A 102 3.77 -6.40 -21.82
N LEU A 103 4.12 -5.17 -21.48
CA LEU A 103 5.02 -4.29 -22.24
C LEU A 103 6.41 -4.09 -21.61
N ALA A 104 6.73 -4.73 -20.49
CA ALA A 104 7.96 -4.47 -19.74
C ALA A 104 9.23 -4.68 -20.57
N ALA A 105 9.27 -5.74 -21.39
CA ALA A 105 10.42 -6.01 -22.27
C ALA A 105 10.53 -5.02 -23.44
N ALA A 106 9.39 -4.51 -23.92
CA ALA A 106 9.33 -3.55 -25.03
C ALA A 106 9.62 -2.12 -24.58
N MET A 107 9.38 -1.80 -23.30
CA MET A 107 9.48 -0.44 -22.76
C MET A 107 10.21 -0.42 -21.40
N PRO A 108 11.48 -0.85 -21.33
CA PRO A 108 12.21 -0.99 -20.08
C PRO A 108 12.42 0.34 -19.34
N GLU A 109 12.62 1.44 -20.08
CA GLU A 109 12.79 2.77 -19.48
C GLU A 109 11.49 3.25 -18.81
N LYS A 110 10.33 3.01 -19.46
CA LYS A 110 9.03 3.33 -18.88
C LYS A 110 8.77 2.50 -17.63
N LEU A 111 9.08 1.20 -17.68
CA LEU A 111 8.99 0.34 -16.50
C LEU A 111 9.85 0.87 -15.35
N GLN A 112 11.09 1.25 -15.62
CA GLN A 112 11.99 1.77 -14.60
C GLN A 112 11.43 3.06 -13.97
N ALA A 113 10.96 4.00 -14.78
CA ALA A 113 10.32 5.22 -14.29
C ALA A 113 9.10 4.93 -13.39
N MET A 114 8.30 3.93 -13.74
CA MET A 114 7.16 3.49 -12.92
C MET A 114 7.61 2.86 -11.59
N LYS A 115 8.67 2.05 -11.61
CA LYS A 115 9.27 1.48 -10.38
C LYS A 115 9.82 2.57 -9.46
N ASP A 116 10.46 3.58 -10.02
CA ASP A 116 10.96 4.73 -9.26
C ASP A 116 9.80 5.50 -8.62
N THR A 117 8.70 5.69 -9.35
CA THR A 117 7.46 6.30 -8.82
C THR A 117 6.89 5.46 -7.67
N PHE A 118 6.83 4.13 -7.81
CA PHE A 118 6.41 3.25 -6.71
C PHE A 118 7.31 3.42 -5.50
N THR A 119 8.62 3.38 -5.68
CA THR A 119 9.60 3.49 -4.59
C THR A 119 9.47 4.81 -3.84
N MET A 120 9.27 5.91 -4.56
CA MET A 120 9.04 7.23 -3.96
C MET A 120 7.77 7.22 -3.09
N GLN A 121 6.64 6.80 -3.65
CA GLN A 121 5.36 6.74 -2.95
C GLN A 121 5.41 5.77 -1.75
N ALA A 122 6.02 4.61 -1.91
CA ALA A 122 6.17 3.61 -0.85
C ALA A 122 7.06 4.12 0.30
N THR A 123 8.08 4.92 0.00
CA THR A 123 8.95 5.54 0.99
C THR A 123 8.20 6.61 1.79
N GLU A 124 7.51 7.51 1.09
CA GLU A 124 6.70 8.57 1.72
C GLU A 124 5.64 7.99 2.66
N ASN A 125 5.03 6.88 2.27
CA ASN A 125 3.97 6.22 3.03
C ASN A 125 4.47 5.11 3.98
N LYS A 126 5.77 5.01 4.20
CA LYS A 126 6.38 4.07 5.17
C LYS A 126 6.03 2.60 4.90
N VAL A 127 5.94 2.22 3.62
CA VAL A 127 5.60 0.85 3.19
C VAL A 127 6.78 -0.11 3.39
N PHE A 128 8.02 0.40 3.28
CA PHE A 128 9.21 -0.43 3.41
C PHE A 128 9.51 -0.85 4.87
N PRO A 129 10.05 -2.08 5.05
CA PRO A 129 10.43 -3.04 4.02
C PRO A 129 9.20 -3.65 3.33
N VAL A 130 9.30 -3.86 1.99
CA VAL A 130 8.26 -4.57 1.26
C VAL A 130 8.22 -6.01 1.73
N GLY A 131 7.12 -6.39 2.30
CA GLY A 131 6.93 -7.74 2.78
C GLY A 131 5.45 -8.08 2.83
N GLY A 132 5.10 -9.34 2.63
CA GLY A 132 3.82 -9.79 3.08
C GLY A 132 3.72 -9.53 4.59
N ALA A 133 3.01 -8.51 5.03
CA ALA A 133 3.00 -8.06 6.43
C ALA A 133 2.80 -9.22 7.44
N PHE A 134 2.06 -10.24 7.06
CA PHE A 134 1.89 -11.46 7.84
C PHE A 134 3.17 -12.32 7.88
N TYR A 135 3.93 -12.38 6.79
CA TYR A 135 5.08 -13.26 6.63
C TYR A 135 6.38 -12.60 7.09
N THR A 136 6.54 -11.31 6.82
CA THR A 136 7.63 -10.53 7.41
C THR A 136 7.53 -10.60 8.93
N SER A 137 6.32 -10.52 9.47
CA SER A 137 6.12 -10.65 10.92
C SER A 137 6.47 -12.03 11.47
N ALA A 138 6.38 -13.08 10.68
CA ALA A 138 6.76 -14.43 11.10
C ALA A 138 8.26 -14.72 10.93
N LEU A 139 8.89 -14.18 9.88
CA LEU A 139 10.28 -14.41 9.53
C LEU A 139 11.24 -13.38 10.13
N HIS A 140 10.78 -12.14 10.26
CA HIS A 140 11.52 -11.00 10.75
C HIS A 140 10.76 -10.29 11.88
N PRO A 141 10.49 -11.00 12.98
CA PRO A 141 9.73 -10.43 14.10
C PRO A 141 10.34 -9.15 14.68
N GLU A 142 11.64 -8.97 14.51
CA GLU A 142 12.37 -7.76 14.89
C GLU A 142 11.96 -6.52 14.09
N GLU A 143 11.44 -6.69 12.88
CA GLU A 143 10.99 -5.59 12.01
C GLU A 143 9.55 -5.15 12.29
N ILE A 144 8.81 -5.90 13.11
CA ILE A 144 7.45 -5.53 13.46
C ILE A 144 7.49 -4.41 14.48
N ARG A 145 6.84 -3.30 14.16
CA ARG A 145 6.75 -2.15 15.06
C ARG A 145 6.25 -2.54 16.46
N SER A 146 5.30 -3.47 16.55
CA SER A 146 4.76 -3.94 17.82
C SER A 146 5.77 -4.71 18.67
N SER A 147 6.78 -5.37 18.06
CA SER A 147 7.82 -6.10 18.79
C SER A 147 8.95 -5.22 19.29
N THR A 148 9.05 -3.98 18.77
CA THR A 148 10.05 -2.99 19.16
C THR A 148 9.49 -1.89 20.07
N LEU A 149 8.19 -1.86 20.31
CA LEU A 149 7.56 -0.92 21.23
C LEU A 149 7.88 -1.29 22.67
N THR A 150 8.43 -0.35 23.40
CA THR A 150 8.68 -0.44 24.85
C THR A 150 7.62 0.28 25.68
N GLU A 151 6.79 1.10 25.04
CA GLU A 151 5.73 1.87 25.66
C GLU A 151 4.39 1.67 24.94
N TRP A 152 3.32 1.60 25.68
CA TRP A 152 1.97 1.39 25.18
C TRP A 152 1.00 2.40 25.76
N THR A 153 0.21 3.03 24.90
CA THR A 153 -0.89 3.90 25.32
C THR A 153 -2.19 3.10 25.29
N PHE A 154 -2.86 3.01 26.44
CA PHE A 154 -4.16 2.37 26.54
C PHE A 154 -5.26 3.44 26.48
N PHE A 155 -6.22 3.23 25.62
CA PHE A 155 -7.40 4.07 25.54
C PHE A 155 -8.41 3.72 26.64
N PRO A 156 -9.33 4.62 27.02
CA PRO A 156 -10.37 4.34 28.00
C PRO A 156 -11.12 3.04 27.69
N GLY A 157 -11.17 2.13 28.68
CA GLY A 157 -11.77 0.79 28.51
C GLY A 157 -10.85 -0.31 27.98
N GLN A 158 -9.66 0.03 27.52
CA GLN A 158 -8.65 -0.95 27.09
C GLN A 158 -7.76 -1.32 28.28
N THR A 159 -7.78 -2.59 28.69
CA THR A 159 -7.07 -3.08 29.88
C THR A 159 -5.90 -4.02 29.56
N ARG A 160 -5.73 -4.38 28.27
CA ARG A 160 -4.68 -5.31 27.82
C ARG A 160 -4.30 -5.05 26.38
N ILE A 161 -3.08 -5.44 26.02
CA ILE A 161 -2.61 -5.48 24.65
C ILE A 161 -3.39 -6.58 23.91
N PRO A 162 -3.91 -6.33 22.69
CA PRO A 162 -4.52 -7.38 21.87
C PRO A 162 -3.61 -8.61 21.70
N GLU A 163 -4.14 -9.80 21.79
CA GLU A 163 -3.38 -11.05 21.68
C GLU A 163 -2.57 -11.14 20.36
N SER A 164 -3.08 -10.59 19.27
CA SER A 164 -2.35 -10.49 18.01
C SER A 164 -1.07 -9.67 18.07
N MET A 165 -0.93 -8.82 19.10
CA MET A 165 0.24 -7.98 19.34
C MET A 165 1.06 -8.43 20.56
N ALA A 166 0.50 -9.33 21.39
CA ALA A 166 1.08 -9.75 22.65
C ALA A 166 1.98 -11.01 22.62
N PRO A 167 1.92 -11.93 21.63
CA PRO A 167 2.50 -13.26 21.79
C PRO A 167 4.02 -13.32 21.97
N LYS A 168 4.70 -12.20 21.88
CA LYS A 168 6.18 -12.16 21.98
C LYS A 168 6.70 -11.58 23.29
N PHE A 169 5.80 -11.13 24.15
CA PHE A 169 6.18 -10.59 25.46
C PHE A 169 6.14 -11.61 26.60
N VAL A 170 5.87 -12.89 26.30
CA VAL A 170 5.55 -13.91 27.32
C VAL A 170 6.61 -14.98 27.41
N SER A 171 7.86 -14.69 27.21
CA SER A 171 8.94 -15.62 27.58
C SER A 171 10.05 -14.86 28.26
N GLY A 172 9.81 -14.53 29.49
CA GLY A 172 10.82 -14.16 30.48
C GLY A 172 10.56 -14.93 31.74
#